data_5c27b4ee3323ac63cf68f6624e6aebe1
#
_entry.id   5c27b4ee3323ac63cf68f6624e6aebe1
#
_cell.length_a   1.000
_cell.length_b   1.000
_cell.length_c   1.000
_cell.angle_alpha   90.00
_cell.angle_beta   90.00
_cell.angle_gamma   90.00
#
_symmetry.space_group_name_H-M   'P 1'
#
loop_
_entity.id
_entity.type
_entity.pdbx_description
1 polymer ?
#
loop_
_entity_poly.entity_id
_entity_poly.type
_entity_poly.pdbx_seq_one_letter_code
_entity_poly.pdbx_strand_id
1 'polypeptide(L)'
;TDDPSQDSIENDAEEDSPGPKLSVRFSKIETLKAKDFSDCSSVELRELHQLIGNLKFSSSKRASLRKRDTKRNPKKLNVSKSIRKAFETDGEPIYLKYSRKDTRPRRLVLLLDVSGSMEPYARALIRLAHAAVVGRADVEAFTLGTRLTRITRELTSRDPDAALRSAADSVRDWSGGTRLGATLAEFNNEWGIRGYARGALLVMLSDGWDRGSPDVLRTQMERLQRVTHRLIWVNPLKHTPGYAPLAQGMAAALPYTDEFIEGHSFDSLERLTEIISS
;
A
#
# COMPACT_ATOMS: atom_id res chain seq x y z
N THR A 1 -57.86 -57.32 32.59
CA THR A 1 -58.01 -57.42 31.14
C THR A 1 -57.98 -56.04 30.53
N ASP A 2 -56.92 -55.90 29.81
CA ASP A 2 -56.69 -55.18 28.58
C ASP A 2 -56.48 -53.67 28.59
N ASP A 3 -55.25 -53.40 28.49
CA ASP A 3 -54.58 -52.24 27.84
C ASP A 3 -54.73 -52.37 26.31
N PRO A 4 -54.69 -51.32 25.53
CA PRO A 4 -53.40 -50.99 24.96
C PRO A 4 -53.07 -49.48 24.78
N SER A 5 -51.84 -49.20 25.00
CA SER A 5 -50.97 -48.16 24.61
C SER A 5 -51.20 -47.51 23.24
N GLN A 6 -51.23 -46.18 23.20
CA GLN A 6 -51.01 -45.36 21.99
C GLN A 6 -49.69 -44.65 22.10
N ASP A 7 -48.71 -45.13 21.29
CA ASP A 7 -47.47 -44.43 20.96
C ASP A 7 -47.76 -43.23 20.06
N SER A 8 -47.52 -42.03 20.58
CA SER A 8 -47.46 -40.84 19.81
C SER A 8 -45.99 -40.59 19.36
N ILE A 9 -45.75 -40.74 18.09
CA ILE A 9 -44.50 -40.35 17.45
C ILE A 9 -44.50 -38.84 17.30
N GLU A 10 -43.76 -38.14 18.15
CA GLU A 10 -43.40 -36.72 17.93
C GLU A 10 -42.26 -36.67 16.89
N ASN A 11 -42.59 -36.11 15.74
CA ASN A 11 -41.64 -35.71 14.73
C ASN A 11 -40.98 -34.39 15.18
N ASP A 12 -39.81 -34.47 15.78
CA ASP A 12 -38.95 -33.28 15.95
C ASP A 12 -38.31 -32.98 14.58
N ALA A 13 -38.92 -32.04 13.87
CA ALA A 13 -38.27 -31.36 12.77
C ALA A 13 -37.25 -30.37 13.35
N GLU A 14 -35.99 -30.73 13.38
CA GLU A 14 -34.91 -29.78 13.62
C GLU A 14 -34.89 -28.71 12.50
N GLU A 15 -35.40 -27.55 12.82
CA GLU A 15 -35.17 -26.33 12.02
C GLU A 15 -33.67 -26.01 12.01
N ASP A 16 -33.03 -26.22 10.86
CA ASP A 16 -31.63 -25.87 10.57
C ASP A 16 -31.50 -24.33 10.54
N SER A 17 -31.31 -23.72 11.72
CA SER A 17 -31.08 -22.29 11.86
C SER A 17 -29.65 -21.94 11.42
N PRO A 18 -29.45 -21.14 10.38
CA PRO A 18 -28.10 -20.82 9.85
C PRO A 18 -27.28 -19.84 10.71
N GLY A 19 -27.72 -19.52 11.93
CA GLY A 19 -27.15 -18.48 12.76
C GLY A 19 -25.79 -18.73 13.41
N PRO A 20 -25.49 -19.91 14.03
CA PRO A 20 -24.26 -20.04 14.83
C PRO A 20 -22.98 -20.22 14.02
N LYS A 21 -23.03 -20.84 12.86
CA LYS A 21 -21.82 -21.13 12.02
C LYS A 21 -21.25 -19.88 11.36
N LEU A 22 -22.07 -18.91 11.01
CA LEU A 22 -21.64 -17.62 10.42
C LEU A 22 -21.00 -16.71 11.48
N SER A 23 -21.58 -16.57 12.66
CA SER A 23 -21.04 -15.72 13.73
C SER A 23 -19.67 -16.21 14.24
N VAL A 24 -19.47 -17.53 14.35
CA VAL A 24 -18.19 -18.14 14.74
C VAL A 24 -17.11 -17.92 13.67
N ARG A 25 -17.46 -17.96 12.38
CA ARG A 25 -16.53 -17.65 11.30
C ARG A 25 -16.14 -16.18 11.26
N PHE A 26 -17.08 -15.27 11.44
CA PHE A 26 -16.80 -13.83 11.51
C PHE A 26 -15.88 -13.50 12.67
N SER A 27 -16.14 -14.03 13.87
CA SER A 27 -15.29 -13.83 15.04
C SER A 27 -13.85 -14.36 14.82
N LYS A 28 -13.68 -15.50 14.15
CA LYS A 28 -12.36 -16.06 13.82
C LYS A 28 -11.58 -15.18 12.83
N ILE A 29 -12.26 -14.64 11.80
CA ILE A 29 -11.63 -13.76 10.81
C ILE A 29 -11.23 -12.43 11.44
N GLU A 30 -12.05 -11.85 12.30
CA GLU A 30 -11.73 -10.62 13.02
C GLU A 30 -10.52 -10.80 13.95
N THR A 31 -10.50 -11.88 14.72
CA THR A 31 -9.33 -12.21 15.56
C THR A 31 -8.07 -12.41 14.72
N LEU A 32 -8.20 -13.06 13.56
CA LEU A 32 -7.08 -13.29 12.65
C LEU A 32 -6.55 -11.99 12.05
N LYS A 33 -7.42 -11.05 11.71
CA LYS A 33 -7.04 -9.75 11.15
C LYS A 33 -6.23 -8.89 12.12
N ALA A 34 -6.55 -8.95 13.42
CA ALA A 34 -5.85 -8.23 14.47
C ALA A 34 -4.54 -8.90 14.90
N LYS A 35 -4.34 -10.18 14.57
CA LYS A 35 -3.18 -10.98 15.01
C LYS A 35 -1.90 -10.48 14.34
N ASP A 36 -0.79 -10.46 15.11
CA ASP A 36 0.54 -10.14 14.59
C ASP A 36 1.00 -11.21 13.58
N PHE A 37 1.57 -10.78 12.45
CA PHE A 37 2.10 -11.70 11.43
C PHE A 37 3.18 -12.62 11.97
N SER A 38 3.97 -12.17 12.96
CA SER A 38 5.01 -12.97 13.61
C SER A 38 4.46 -14.15 14.39
N ASP A 39 3.22 -14.04 14.90
CA ASP A 39 2.55 -15.05 15.71
C ASP A 39 1.66 -15.97 14.88
N CYS A 40 1.52 -15.69 13.59
CA CYS A 40 0.65 -16.45 12.70
C CYS A 40 1.30 -17.77 12.25
N SER A 41 0.51 -18.85 12.31
CA SER A 41 0.87 -20.12 11.69
C SER A 41 0.91 -20.02 10.16
N SER A 42 1.54 -20.97 9.49
CA SER A 42 1.61 -21.04 8.03
C SER A 42 0.24 -21.14 7.34
N VAL A 43 -0.77 -21.66 8.03
CA VAL A 43 -2.16 -21.75 7.51
C VAL A 43 -2.81 -20.37 7.62
N GLU A 44 -2.72 -19.72 8.78
CA GLU A 44 -3.24 -18.37 9.02
C GLU A 44 -2.61 -17.33 8.08
N LEU A 45 -1.29 -17.41 7.87
CA LEU A 45 -0.60 -16.54 6.91
C LEU A 45 -1.13 -16.71 5.48
N ARG A 46 -1.47 -17.93 5.04
CA ARG A 46 -2.09 -18.13 3.71
C ARG A 46 -3.46 -17.45 3.61
N GLU A 47 -4.28 -17.55 4.65
CA GLU A 47 -5.58 -16.87 4.69
C GLU A 47 -5.41 -15.36 4.67
N LEU A 48 -4.49 -14.81 5.49
CA LEU A 48 -4.16 -13.39 5.49
C LEU A 48 -3.60 -12.91 4.14
N HIS A 49 -2.77 -13.70 3.47
CA HIS A 49 -2.27 -13.38 2.13
C HIS A 49 -3.39 -13.26 1.08
N GLN A 50 -4.45 -14.08 1.19
CA GLN A 50 -5.62 -13.94 0.32
C GLN A 50 -6.38 -12.64 0.64
N LEU A 51 -6.55 -12.30 1.91
CA LEU A 51 -7.19 -11.05 2.32
C LEU A 51 -6.38 -9.83 1.85
N ILE A 52 -5.05 -9.83 2.02
CA ILE A 52 -4.17 -8.76 1.53
C ILE A 52 -4.29 -8.60 0.01
N GLY A 53 -4.37 -9.70 -0.73
CA GLY A 53 -4.55 -9.67 -2.19
C GLY A 53 -5.86 -8.98 -2.64
N ASN A 54 -6.87 -8.95 -1.77
CA ASN A 54 -8.16 -8.30 -2.04
C ASN A 54 -8.22 -6.83 -1.59
N LEU A 55 -7.17 -6.29 -0.97
CA LEU A 55 -7.12 -4.88 -0.57
C LEU A 55 -7.23 -3.96 -1.79
N LYS A 56 -8.10 -2.97 -1.68
CA LYS A 56 -8.35 -2.01 -2.76
C LYS A 56 -7.50 -0.76 -2.55
N PHE A 57 -6.63 -0.49 -3.51
CA PHE A 57 -5.81 0.71 -3.53
C PHE A 57 -6.46 1.78 -4.40
N SER A 58 -7.23 2.67 -3.79
CA SER A 58 -7.73 3.86 -4.46
C SER A 58 -6.58 4.86 -4.67
N SER A 59 -6.72 5.73 -5.67
CA SER A 59 -5.70 6.73 -5.94
C SER A 59 -6.20 8.11 -5.55
N SER A 60 -5.55 8.76 -4.59
CA SER A 60 -5.73 10.19 -4.40
C SER A 60 -5.34 10.92 -5.69
N LYS A 61 -6.10 11.93 -6.08
CA LYS A 61 -5.93 12.61 -7.36
C LYS A 61 -5.15 13.91 -7.16
N ARG A 62 -4.20 14.18 -8.06
CA ARG A 62 -3.54 15.49 -8.14
C ARG A 62 -3.98 16.25 -9.37
N ALA A 63 -4.03 17.57 -9.27
CA ALA A 63 -4.25 18.42 -10.43
C ALA A 63 -3.08 18.25 -11.42
N SER A 64 -3.41 18.02 -12.68
CA SER A 64 -2.46 17.98 -13.79
C SER A 64 -2.32 19.35 -14.41
N LEU A 65 -1.11 19.68 -14.91
CA LEU A 65 -0.90 20.88 -15.73
C LEU A 65 -1.59 20.73 -17.11
N ARG A 66 -1.88 19.50 -17.53
CA ARG A 66 -2.59 19.25 -18.79
C ARG A 66 -4.05 19.69 -18.65
N LYS A 67 -4.54 20.33 -19.70
CA LYS A 67 -5.95 20.69 -19.82
C LYS A 67 -6.64 19.65 -20.69
N ARG A 68 -7.83 19.23 -20.26
CA ARG A 68 -8.71 18.33 -21.03
C ARG A 68 -9.90 19.12 -21.53
N ASP A 69 -10.26 18.88 -22.79
CA ASP A 69 -11.48 19.47 -23.36
C ASP A 69 -12.71 18.93 -22.62
N THR A 70 -13.68 19.78 -22.40
CA THR A 70 -14.92 19.40 -21.72
C THR A 70 -16.13 20.07 -22.37
N LYS A 71 -17.20 19.31 -22.53
CA LYS A 71 -18.52 19.80 -22.88
C LYS A 71 -19.40 20.03 -21.65
N ARG A 72 -19.11 19.32 -20.52
CA ARG A 72 -19.84 19.42 -19.26
C ARG A 72 -19.07 20.28 -18.27
N ASN A 73 -19.77 21.20 -17.63
CA ASN A 73 -19.25 22.09 -16.59
C ASN A 73 -17.98 22.85 -17.02
N PRO A 74 -18.06 23.74 -18.02
CA PRO A 74 -16.94 24.48 -18.56
C PRO A 74 -16.41 25.48 -17.55
N LYS A 75 -15.18 25.25 -17.00
CA LYS A 75 -14.57 26.16 -16.05
C LYS A 75 -13.76 27.27 -16.73
N LYS A 76 -13.27 27.07 -17.95
CA LYS A 76 -12.45 28.06 -18.66
C LYS A 76 -12.55 27.88 -20.17
N LEU A 77 -12.80 28.98 -20.86
CA LEU A 77 -12.75 29.05 -22.32
C LEU A 77 -11.32 28.72 -22.81
N ASN A 78 -11.22 27.83 -23.78
CA ASN A 78 -9.96 27.55 -24.46
C ASN A 78 -9.91 28.40 -25.74
N VAL A 79 -9.44 29.65 -25.57
CA VAL A 79 -9.41 30.64 -26.64
C VAL A 79 -8.68 30.13 -27.88
N SER A 80 -7.48 29.54 -27.71
CA SER A 80 -6.68 29.05 -28.83
C SER A 80 -7.40 27.97 -29.65
N LYS A 81 -8.10 27.03 -28.98
CA LYS A 81 -8.88 26.01 -29.71
C LYS A 81 -10.17 26.55 -30.28
N SER A 82 -10.81 27.52 -29.65
CA SER A 82 -11.99 28.19 -30.16
C SER A 82 -11.69 29.00 -31.44
N ILE A 83 -10.60 29.77 -31.40
CA ILE A 83 -10.11 30.52 -32.58
C ILE A 83 -9.76 29.55 -33.74
N ARG A 84 -8.99 28.49 -33.45
CA ARG A 84 -8.65 27.51 -34.48
C ARG A 84 -9.90 26.90 -35.13
N LYS A 85 -10.93 26.62 -34.30
CA LYS A 85 -12.18 26.07 -34.82
C LYS A 85 -12.99 27.11 -35.62
N ALA A 86 -12.93 28.40 -35.23
CA ALA A 86 -13.54 29.49 -35.97
C ALA A 86 -12.94 29.65 -37.38
N PHE A 87 -11.63 29.47 -37.53
CA PHE A 87 -10.99 29.50 -38.86
C PHE A 87 -11.45 28.34 -39.77
N GLU A 88 -11.93 27.23 -39.22
CA GLU A 88 -12.52 26.12 -39.99
C GLU A 88 -13.96 26.42 -40.43
N THR A 89 -14.58 27.51 -39.93
CA THR A 89 -15.95 27.95 -40.20
C THR A 89 -15.97 29.38 -40.70
N ASP A 90 -15.11 29.73 -41.67
CA ASP A 90 -15.01 31.06 -42.32
C ASP A 90 -14.92 32.25 -41.33
N GLY A 91 -14.31 32.02 -40.15
CA GLY A 91 -14.10 33.04 -39.12
C GLY A 91 -15.23 33.21 -38.12
N GLU A 92 -16.34 32.51 -38.24
CA GLU A 92 -17.44 32.59 -37.29
C GLU A 92 -17.21 31.73 -36.06
N PRO A 93 -17.24 32.26 -34.81
CA PRO A 93 -17.02 31.52 -33.60
C PRO A 93 -18.25 30.71 -33.16
N ILE A 94 -18.77 29.84 -34.00
CA ILE A 94 -19.99 29.04 -33.76
C ILE A 94 -19.79 28.04 -32.64
N TYR A 95 -18.54 27.53 -32.46
CA TYR A 95 -18.24 26.49 -31.48
C TYR A 95 -17.18 26.92 -30.48
N LEU A 96 -17.61 27.30 -29.28
CA LEU A 96 -16.70 27.58 -28.17
C LEU A 96 -16.16 26.28 -27.58
N LYS A 97 -14.83 26.19 -27.44
CA LYS A 97 -14.14 25.09 -26.80
C LYS A 97 -13.80 25.45 -25.35
N TYR A 98 -14.14 24.56 -24.44
CA TYR A 98 -13.86 24.75 -23.03
C TYR A 98 -12.86 23.73 -22.55
N SER A 99 -12.07 24.08 -21.53
CA SER A 99 -11.10 23.19 -20.93
C SER A 99 -11.19 23.22 -19.41
N ARG A 100 -10.86 22.09 -18.80
CA ARG A 100 -10.62 21.99 -17.36
C ARG A 100 -9.24 21.41 -17.11
N LYS A 101 -8.67 21.71 -15.95
CA LYS A 101 -7.46 20.98 -15.51
C LYS A 101 -7.80 19.50 -15.40
N ASP A 102 -6.95 18.66 -15.99
CA ASP A 102 -7.05 17.22 -15.84
C ASP A 102 -6.61 16.80 -14.44
N THR A 103 -7.01 15.63 -14.00
CA THR A 103 -6.56 15.03 -12.74
C THR A 103 -5.86 13.72 -13.04
N ARG A 104 -4.76 13.47 -12.34
CA ARG A 104 -4.02 12.20 -12.44
C ARG A 104 -3.93 11.54 -11.08
N PRO A 105 -3.93 10.21 -11.04
CA PRO A 105 -3.60 9.51 -9.81
C PRO A 105 -2.22 9.96 -9.33
N ARG A 106 -2.05 10.07 -8.00
CA ARG A 106 -0.72 10.27 -7.42
C ARG A 106 0.05 8.96 -7.53
N ARG A 107 1.34 9.04 -7.77
CA ARG A 107 2.21 7.87 -7.70
C ARG A 107 2.29 7.36 -6.28
N LEU A 108 2.34 6.04 -6.12
CA LEU A 108 2.66 5.36 -4.88
C LEU A 108 4.06 4.77 -5.01
N VAL A 109 4.93 5.06 -4.06
CA VAL A 109 6.26 4.46 -3.95
C VAL A 109 6.30 3.67 -2.66
N LEU A 110 6.63 2.39 -2.76
CA LEU A 110 6.79 1.48 -1.64
C LEU A 110 8.26 1.14 -1.49
N LEU A 111 8.82 1.40 -0.31
CA LEU A 111 10.17 1.05 0.09
C LEU A 111 10.07 0.01 1.21
N LEU A 112 10.43 -1.23 0.91
CA LEU A 112 10.26 -2.37 1.80
C LEU A 112 11.61 -2.80 2.37
N ASP A 113 11.75 -2.74 3.66
CA ASP A 113 12.91 -3.27 4.37
C ASP A 113 12.82 -4.81 4.41
N VAL A 114 13.89 -5.47 3.99
CA VAL A 114 14.02 -6.94 3.95
C VAL A 114 15.13 -7.44 4.90
N SER A 115 15.41 -6.67 5.95
CA SER A 115 16.32 -7.06 7.02
C SER A 115 15.86 -8.30 7.78
N GLY A 116 16.76 -8.94 8.52
CA GLY A 116 16.43 -10.11 9.32
C GLY A 116 15.37 -9.85 10.39
N SER A 117 15.32 -8.65 10.97
CA SER A 117 14.27 -8.25 11.93
C SER A 117 12.90 -8.12 11.27
N MET A 118 12.85 -7.81 9.97
CA MET A 118 11.63 -7.69 9.20
C MET A 118 11.16 -9.01 8.58
N GLU A 119 11.92 -10.11 8.72
CA GLU A 119 11.62 -11.41 8.08
C GLU A 119 10.19 -11.92 8.36
N PRO A 120 9.65 -11.85 9.59
CA PRO A 120 8.27 -12.30 9.87
C PRO A 120 7.23 -11.52 9.07
N TYR A 121 7.50 -10.26 8.77
CA TYR A 121 6.59 -9.32 8.09
C TYR A 121 6.80 -9.27 6.58
N ALA A 122 7.99 -9.60 6.12
CA ALA A 122 8.44 -9.36 4.74
C ALA A 122 7.50 -9.98 3.69
N ARG A 123 7.02 -11.20 3.93
CA ARG A 123 6.08 -11.87 2.99
C ARG A 123 4.74 -11.13 2.88
N ALA A 124 4.17 -10.69 4.01
CA ALA A 124 2.92 -9.93 4.02
C ALA A 124 3.11 -8.57 3.34
N LEU A 125 4.24 -7.89 3.57
CA LEU A 125 4.56 -6.60 2.97
C LEU A 125 4.79 -6.70 1.45
N ILE A 126 5.47 -7.74 0.96
CA ILE A 126 5.60 -7.98 -0.48
C ILE A 126 4.25 -8.33 -1.11
N ARG A 127 3.40 -9.06 -0.39
CA ARG A 127 2.04 -9.33 -0.84
C ARG A 127 1.22 -8.06 -0.96
N LEU A 128 1.35 -7.14 -0.01
CA LEU A 128 0.76 -5.81 -0.06
C LEU A 128 1.27 -5.02 -1.27
N ALA A 129 2.58 -5.03 -1.51
CA ALA A 129 3.18 -4.36 -2.66
C ALA A 129 2.69 -4.95 -3.98
N HIS A 130 2.55 -6.27 -4.08
CA HIS A 130 1.96 -6.96 -5.22
C HIS A 130 0.51 -6.51 -5.46
N ALA A 131 -0.34 -6.54 -4.41
CA ALA A 131 -1.72 -6.09 -4.51
C ALA A 131 -1.81 -4.61 -4.98
N ALA A 132 -0.90 -3.75 -4.50
CA ALA A 132 -0.82 -2.37 -4.94
C ALA A 132 -0.41 -2.23 -6.42
N VAL A 133 0.60 -2.98 -6.88
CA VAL A 133 1.10 -2.95 -8.26
C VAL A 133 0.05 -3.45 -9.24
N VAL A 134 -0.67 -4.53 -8.91
CA VAL A 134 -1.73 -5.10 -9.77
C VAL A 134 -3.01 -4.27 -9.72
N GLY A 135 -3.37 -3.78 -8.54
CA GLY A 135 -4.65 -3.09 -8.30
C GLY A 135 -4.65 -1.60 -8.64
N ARG A 136 -3.49 -0.96 -8.82
CA ARG A 136 -3.38 0.49 -8.98
C ARG A 136 -2.37 0.87 -10.06
N ALA A 137 -2.73 1.84 -10.90
CA ALA A 137 -1.78 2.45 -11.82
C ALA A 137 -0.76 3.35 -11.10
N ASP A 138 0.46 3.41 -11.65
CA ASP A 138 1.55 4.31 -11.20
C ASP A 138 2.07 3.96 -9.79
N VAL A 139 2.42 2.68 -9.58
CA VAL A 139 3.06 2.15 -8.37
C VAL A 139 4.49 1.73 -8.67
N GLU A 140 5.41 2.09 -7.78
CA GLU A 140 6.80 1.63 -7.81
C GLU A 140 7.15 0.98 -6.48
N ALA A 141 7.81 -0.17 -6.52
CA ALA A 141 8.20 -0.92 -5.35
C ALA A 141 9.70 -1.23 -5.38
N PHE A 142 10.34 -1.01 -4.25
CA PHE A 142 11.77 -1.26 -4.03
C PHE A 142 11.97 -2.00 -2.71
N THR A 143 12.99 -2.83 -2.64
CA THR A 143 13.46 -3.39 -1.38
C THR A 143 14.74 -2.69 -0.91
N LEU A 144 14.79 -2.48 0.41
CA LEU A 144 15.93 -1.93 1.13
C LEU A 144 16.60 -3.06 1.89
N GLY A 145 17.84 -3.35 1.58
CA GLY A 145 18.66 -4.36 2.22
C GLY A 145 20.08 -3.85 2.35
N THR A 146 21.06 -4.68 2.01
CA THR A 146 22.46 -4.23 1.84
C THR A 146 22.61 -3.36 0.59
N ARG A 147 21.68 -3.49 -0.36
CA ARG A 147 21.54 -2.67 -1.57
C ARG A 147 20.08 -2.37 -1.85
N LEU A 148 19.85 -1.38 -2.68
CA LEU A 148 18.55 -1.07 -3.24
C LEU A 148 18.22 -2.02 -4.40
N THR A 149 17.01 -2.63 -4.39
CA THR A 149 16.55 -3.44 -5.52
C THR A 149 15.15 -3.00 -5.93
N ARG A 150 14.95 -2.64 -7.19
CA ARG A 150 13.63 -2.33 -7.73
C ARG A 150 12.93 -3.64 -8.10
N ILE A 151 11.78 -3.90 -7.48
CA ILE A 151 11.01 -5.14 -7.65
C ILE A 151 9.64 -4.92 -8.33
N THR A 152 9.39 -3.72 -8.85
CA THR A 152 8.10 -3.40 -9.50
C THR A 152 7.77 -4.37 -10.60
N ARG A 153 8.76 -4.74 -11.44
CA ARG A 153 8.58 -5.61 -12.60
C ARG A 153 8.21 -7.04 -12.17
N GLU A 154 8.85 -7.53 -11.15
CA GLU A 154 8.66 -8.87 -10.58
C GLU A 154 7.24 -9.00 -10.01
N LEU A 155 6.68 -7.91 -9.50
CA LEU A 155 5.33 -7.86 -8.92
C LEU A 155 4.21 -7.67 -9.96
N THR A 156 4.49 -7.60 -11.26
CA THR A 156 3.44 -7.44 -12.29
C THR A 156 2.71 -8.73 -12.65
N SER A 157 3.21 -9.89 -12.24
CA SER A 157 2.54 -11.17 -12.46
C SER A 157 1.15 -11.19 -11.82
N ARG A 158 0.17 -11.74 -12.51
CA ARG A 158 -1.18 -11.96 -11.94
C ARG A 158 -1.22 -13.09 -10.92
N ASP A 159 -0.27 -14.03 -11.00
CA ASP A 159 -0.09 -15.06 -9.98
C ASP A 159 0.73 -14.47 -8.83
N PRO A 160 0.11 -14.30 -7.65
CA PRO A 160 0.76 -13.68 -6.51
C PRO A 160 1.95 -14.50 -5.98
N ASP A 161 1.88 -15.83 -6.07
CA ASP A 161 2.96 -16.70 -5.56
C ASP A 161 4.14 -16.72 -6.52
N ALA A 162 3.90 -16.62 -7.84
CA ALA A 162 4.95 -16.41 -8.82
C ALA A 162 5.62 -15.05 -8.63
N ALA A 163 4.84 -13.97 -8.37
CA ALA A 163 5.37 -12.65 -8.09
C ALA A 163 6.26 -12.63 -6.83
N LEU A 164 5.82 -13.29 -5.74
CA LEU A 164 6.61 -13.40 -4.52
C LEU A 164 7.93 -14.14 -4.75
N ARG A 165 7.90 -15.26 -5.46
CA ARG A 165 9.13 -16.01 -5.79
C ARG A 165 10.08 -15.14 -6.63
N SER A 166 9.58 -14.50 -7.68
CA SER A 166 10.39 -13.64 -8.55
C SER A 166 11.01 -12.46 -7.79
N ALA A 167 10.25 -11.83 -6.89
CA ALA A 167 10.76 -10.78 -6.02
C ALA A 167 11.84 -11.31 -5.07
N ALA A 168 11.62 -12.47 -4.44
CA ALA A 168 12.60 -13.09 -3.55
C ALA A 168 13.89 -13.47 -4.29
N ASP A 169 13.81 -13.99 -5.51
CA ASP A 169 14.97 -14.34 -6.33
C ASP A 169 15.78 -13.12 -6.77
N SER A 170 15.14 -11.96 -6.94
CA SER A 170 15.81 -10.72 -7.32
C SER A 170 16.57 -10.06 -6.15
N VAL A 171 16.16 -10.36 -4.91
CA VAL A 171 16.77 -9.83 -3.68
C VAL A 171 17.84 -10.80 -3.19
N ARG A 172 19.10 -10.51 -3.52
CA ARG A 172 20.24 -11.42 -3.19
C ARG A 172 20.58 -11.50 -1.71
N ASP A 173 20.24 -10.46 -0.92
CA ASP A 173 20.67 -10.31 0.47
C ASP A 173 19.45 -10.32 1.41
N TRP A 174 18.56 -11.29 1.20
CA TRP A 174 17.42 -11.52 2.09
C TRP A 174 17.90 -11.84 3.52
N SER A 175 17.36 -11.16 4.51
CA SER A 175 17.79 -11.25 5.91
C SER A 175 19.22 -10.72 6.20
N GLY A 176 19.83 -10.01 5.28
CA GLY A 176 21.06 -9.25 5.51
C GLY A 176 20.84 -8.05 6.45
N GLY A 177 21.93 -7.43 6.91
CA GLY A 177 21.80 -6.18 7.67
C GLY A 177 21.47 -5.00 6.76
N THR A 178 20.46 -4.21 7.11
CA THR A 178 20.05 -3.05 6.33
C THR A 178 20.92 -1.84 6.62
N ARG A 179 21.26 -1.10 5.56
CA ARG A 179 21.87 0.24 5.62
C ARG A 179 20.88 1.24 5.04
N LEU A 180 19.84 1.56 5.83
CA LEU A 180 18.71 2.41 5.39
C LEU A 180 19.19 3.74 4.82
N GLY A 181 20.12 4.40 5.50
CA GLY A 181 20.67 5.68 5.02
C GLY A 181 21.35 5.56 3.66
N ALA A 182 22.15 4.51 3.43
CA ALA A 182 22.86 4.29 2.17
C ALA A 182 21.91 3.90 1.02
N THR A 183 20.98 2.98 1.26
CA THR A 183 20.01 2.56 0.25
C THR A 183 19.01 3.67 -0.10
N LEU A 184 18.64 4.53 0.87
CA LEU A 184 17.87 5.73 0.58
C LEU A 184 18.68 6.78 -0.20
N ALA A 185 19.98 6.89 0.03
CA ALA A 185 20.84 7.77 -0.78
C ALA A 185 20.86 7.30 -2.25
N GLU A 186 21.01 5.98 -2.47
CA GLU A 186 20.92 5.37 -3.79
C GLU A 186 19.55 5.65 -4.43
N PHE A 187 18.47 5.35 -3.73
CA PHE A 187 17.11 5.65 -4.21
C PHE A 187 16.96 7.12 -4.59
N ASN A 188 17.35 8.03 -3.71
CA ASN A 188 17.21 9.47 -3.92
C ASN A 188 17.97 9.97 -5.16
N ASN A 189 19.16 9.46 -5.38
CA ASN A 189 20.03 9.89 -6.47
C ASN A 189 19.61 9.32 -7.81
N GLU A 190 19.24 8.05 -7.86
CA GLU A 190 18.97 7.34 -9.11
C GLU A 190 17.48 7.42 -9.53
N TRP A 191 16.57 7.30 -8.57
CA TRP A 191 15.13 7.11 -8.85
C TRP A 191 14.23 8.19 -8.24
N GLY A 192 14.56 8.65 -7.01
CA GLY A 192 13.63 9.37 -6.14
C GLY A 192 13.44 10.83 -6.52
N ILE A 193 14.44 11.66 -6.21
CA ILE A 193 14.31 13.13 -6.15
C ILE A 193 13.89 13.75 -7.49
N ARG A 194 14.47 13.28 -8.59
CA ARG A 194 14.16 13.78 -9.95
C ARG A 194 13.08 12.97 -10.65
N GLY A 195 12.64 11.86 -10.06
CA GLY A 195 11.76 10.88 -10.69
C GLY A 195 10.56 10.47 -9.85
N TYR A 196 10.63 9.31 -9.23
CA TYR A 196 9.47 8.63 -8.67
C TYR A 196 8.93 9.26 -7.39
N ALA A 197 9.78 9.83 -6.52
CA ALA A 197 9.33 10.44 -5.26
C ALA A 197 8.62 11.79 -5.43
N ARG A 198 8.85 12.48 -6.57
CA ARG A 198 8.33 13.85 -6.74
C ARG A 198 6.80 13.91 -6.78
N GLY A 199 6.23 14.47 -5.72
CA GLY A 199 4.77 14.61 -5.53
C GLY A 199 4.05 13.26 -5.35
N ALA A 200 4.78 12.20 -5.00
CA ALA A 200 4.27 10.86 -4.73
C ALA A 200 3.80 10.74 -3.27
N LEU A 201 2.97 9.73 -3.03
CA LEU A 201 2.82 9.12 -1.72
C LEU A 201 3.97 8.12 -1.58
N LEU A 202 4.83 8.30 -0.58
CA LEU A 202 5.94 7.41 -0.30
C LEU A 202 5.66 6.69 1.01
N VAL A 203 5.67 5.36 0.96
CA VAL A 203 5.48 4.49 2.13
C VAL A 203 6.77 3.74 2.37
N MET A 204 7.35 3.94 3.53
CA MET A 204 8.48 3.17 4.03
C MET A 204 7.98 2.14 5.04
N LEU A 205 8.33 0.87 4.82
CA LEU A 205 7.95 -0.24 5.69
C LEU A 205 9.24 -0.82 6.29
N SER A 206 9.55 -0.43 7.53
CA SER A 206 10.77 -0.80 8.24
C SER A 206 10.60 -0.60 9.74
N ASP A 207 11.31 -1.40 10.54
CA ASP A 207 11.44 -1.21 11.99
C ASP A 207 12.36 -0.04 12.37
N GLY A 208 13.09 0.51 11.39
CA GLY A 208 14.00 1.62 11.57
C GLY A 208 15.37 1.23 12.13
N TRP A 209 15.70 -0.07 12.17
CA TRP A 209 17.01 -0.53 12.58
C TRP A 209 18.01 -0.33 11.45
N ASP A 210 18.88 0.67 11.57
CA ASP A 210 19.91 0.99 10.60
C ASP A 210 21.31 0.69 11.15
N ARG A 211 22.13 -0.04 10.37
CA ARG A 211 23.55 -0.27 10.68
C ARG A 211 24.45 0.88 10.20
N GLY A 212 23.88 1.85 9.50
CA GLY A 212 24.58 3.01 8.98
C GLY A 212 24.64 4.16 9.99
N SER A 213 25.14 5.31 9.52
CA SER A 213 25.11 6.55 10.28
C SER A 213 23.70 7.15 10.30
N PRO A 214 23.15 7.49 11.48
CA PRO A 214 21.85 8.16 11.59
C PRO A 214 21.81 9.50 10.85
N ASP A 215 22.94 10.21 10.71
CA ASP A 215 23.00 11.48 10.01
C ASP A 215 22.81 11.33 8.50
N VAL A 216 23.29 10.21 7.93
CA VAL A 216 23.05 9.90 6.52
C VAL A 216 21.56 9.64 6.31
N LEU A 217 20.95 8.83 7.17
CA LEU A 217 19.50 8.56 7.10
C LEU A 217 18.69 9.86 7.25
N ARG A 218 19.01 10.69 8.24
CA ARG A 218 18.38 11.99 8.45
C ARG A 218 18.42 12.84 7.18
N THR A 219 19.59 12.99 6.59
CA THR A 219 19.77 13.78 5.37
C THR A 219 18.92 13.27 4.21
N GLN A 220 18.83 11.94 4.05
CA GLN A 220 18.04 11.38 2.97
C GLN A 220 16.54 11.51 3.20
N MET A 221 16.09 11.37 4.44
CA MET A 221 14.68 11.59 4.81
C MET A 221 14.25 13.04 4.61
N GLU A 222 15.08 14.00 5.02
CA GLU A 222 14.85 15.42 4.75
C GLU A 222 14.70 15.72 3.26
N ARG A 223 15.57 15.15 2.42
CA ARG A 223 15.48 15.29 0.96
C ARG A 223 14.17 14.73 0.40
N LEU A 224 13.71 13.58 0.91
CA LEU A 224 12.45 12.96 0.50
C LEU A 224 11.24 13.80 0.91
N GLN A 225 11.20 14.26 2.16
CA GLN A 225 10.11 15.09 2.66
C GLN A 225 9.89 16.33 1.80
N ARG A 226 10.97 16.98 1.33
CA ARG A 226 10.87 18.17 0.47
C ARG A 226 10.23 17.93 -0.89
N VAL A 227 10.25 16.71 -1.40
CA VAL A 227 9.78 16.42 -2.78
C VAL A 227 8.55 15.54 -2.83
N THR A 228 8.29 14.74 -1.80
CA THR A 228 7.10 13.90 -1.69
C THR A 228 5.85 14.74 -1.44
N HIS A 229 4.70 14.16 -1.68
CA HIS A 229 3.44 14.75 -1.25
C HIS A 229 3.13 14.40 0.19
N ARG A 230 3.42 13.15 0.57
CA ARG A 230 3.24 12.60 1.90
C ARG A 230 4.23 11.47 2.09
N LEU A 231 4.90 11.44 3.23
CA LEU A 231 5.82 10.41 3.63
C LEU A 231 5.23 9.66 4.83
N ILE A 232 4.94 8.38 4.63
CA ILE A 232 4.32 7.51 5.63
C ILE A 232 5.36 6.48 6.05
N TRP A 233 5.57 6.33 7.36
CA TRP A 233 6.41 5.27 7.90
C TRP A 233 5.55 4.23 8.60
N VAL A 234 5.67 2.99 8.17
CA VAL A 234 5.00 1.82 8.73
C VAL A 234 6.02 1.00 9.49
N ASN A 235 5.84 0.89 10.80
CA ASN A 235 6.72 0.10 11.66
C ASN A 235 5.93 -1.03 12.34
N PRO A 236 6.23 -2.30 12.02
CA PRO A 236 5.53 -3.42 12.65
C PRO A 236 5.68 -3.46 14.17
N LEU A 237 6.82 -3.03 14.70
CA LEU A 237 7.10 -3.09 16.14
C LEU A 237 6.40 -1.99 16.96
N LYS A 238 5.81 -0.98 16.29
CA LYS A 238 5.14 0.14 16.97
C LYS A 238 3.98 -0.31 17.89
N HIS A 239 3.34 -1.43 17.58
CA HIS A 239 2.23 -1.95 18.38
C HIS A 239 2.65 -2.51 19.76
N THR A 240 3.94 -2.83 19.93
CA THR A 240 4.46 -3.44 21.15
C THR A 240 4.24 -2.52 22.34
N PRO A 241 3.63 -3.01 23.44
CA PRO A 241 3.44 -2.20 24.66
C PRO A 241 4.77 -1.63 25.15
N GLY A 242 4.81 -0.31 25.40
CA GLY A 242 6.02 0.37 25.83
C GLY A 242 7.02 0.67 24.69
N TYR A 243 6.64 0.45 23.45
CA TYR A 243 7.48 0.83 22.30
C TYR A 243 7.88 2.31 22.39
N ALA A 244 9.18 2.54 22.30
CA ALA A 244 9.74 3.87 22.09
C ALA A 244 10.67 3.81 20.87
N PRO A 245 10.71 4.84 20.03
CA PRO A 245 11.56 4.87 18.83
C PRO A 245 13.04 5.08 19.20
N LEU A 246 13.58 4.16 20.00
CA LEU A 246 14.95 4.22 20.52
C LEU A 246 16.01 3.81 19.49
N ALA A 247 15.62 3.08 18.44
CA ALA A 247 16.51 2.80 17.32
C ALA A 247 17.00 4.14 16.73
N GLN A 248 18.30 4.34 16.66
CA GLN A 248 18.90 5.60 16.20
C GLN A 248 18.40 6.00 14.80
N GLY A 249 18.19 5.01 13.93
CA GLY A 249 17.62 5.23 12.60
C GLY A 249 16.20 5.78 12.69
N MET A 250 15.34 5.19 13.54
CA MET A 250 13.97 5.65 13.72
C MET A 250 13.92 7.08 14.26
N ALA A 251 14.71 7.36 15.32
CA ALA A 251 14.78 8.70 15.89
C ALA A 251 15.27 9.76 14.87
N ALA A 252 16.17 9.38 13.98
CA ALA A 252 16.67 10.27 12.91
C ALA A 252 15.63 10.50 11.80
N ALA A 253 14.76 9.54 11.54
CA ALA A 253 13.79 9.57 10.44
C ALA A 253 12.46 10.24 10.80
N LEU A 254 11.97 10.04 12.03
CA LEU A 254 10.66 10.50 12.49
C LEU A 254 10.36 11.99 12.28
N PRO A 255 11.31 12.94 12.50
CA PRO A 255 11.03 14.36 12.27
C PRO A 255 10.65 14.72 10.83
N TYR A 256 10.95 13.84 9.87
CA TYR A 256 10.69 14.03 8.45
C TYR A 256 9.54 13.14 7.92
N THR A 257 8.81 12.50 8.83
CA THR A 257 7.71 11.60 8.52
C THR A 257 6.38 12.31 8.80
N ASP A 258 5.49 12.36 7.81
CA ASP A 258 4.18 12.98 7.96
C ASP A 258 3.23 12.10 8.77
N GLU A 259 3.34 10.78 8.61
CA GLU A 259 2.55 9.80 9.36
C GLU A 259 3.39 8.61 9.79
N PHE A 260 3.25 8.22 11.05
CA PHE A 260 3.90 7.06 11.64
C PHE A 260 2.83 6.08 12.13
N ILE A 261 2.73 4.92 11.48
CA ILE A 261 1.67 3.93 11.71
C ILE A 261 2.24 2.55 12.01
N GLU A 262 1.38 1.69 12.52
CA GLU A 262 1.66 0.28 12.77
C GLU A 262 1.62 -0.52 11.46
N GLY A 263 2.25 -1.70 11.44
CA GLY A 263 2.28 -2.57 10.26
C GLY A 263 2.36 -4.05 10.60
N HIS A 264 1.98 -4.46 11.82
CA HIS A 264 2.14 -5.80 12.34
C HIS A 264 1.01 -6.77 11.96
N SER A 265 -0.17 -6.26 11.58
CA SER A 265 -1.40 -7.04 11.38
C SER A 265 -2.10 -6.65 10.08
N PHE A 266 -3.08 -7.47 9.66
CA PHE A 266 -3.91 -7.14 8.50
C PHE A 266 -4.68 -5.82 8.70
N ASP A 267 -5.26 -5.59 9.86
CA ASP A 267 -6.00 -4.36 10.16
C ASP A 267 -5.13 -3.12 10.02
N SER A 268 -3.86 -3.21 10.41
CA SER A 268 -2.90 -2.12 10.22
C SER A 268 -2.59 -1.85 8.74
N LEU A 269 -2.54 -2.91 7.91
CA LEU A 269 -2.36 -2.78 6.46
C LEU A 269 -3.63 -2.26 5.77
N GLU A 270 -4.81 -2.66 6.24
CA GLU A 270 -6.10 -2.12 5.76
C GLU A 270 -6.18 -0.62 6.03
N ARG A 271 -5.85 -0.18 7.25
CA ARG A 271 -5.74 1.24 7.60
C ARG A 271 -4.74 2.00 6.74
N LEU A 272 -3.59 1.39 6.44
CA LEU A 272 -2.62 1.98 5.50
C LEU A 272 -3.25 2.24 4.13
N THR A 273 -4.06 1.31 3.60
CA THR A 273 -4.72 1.51 2.30
C THR A 273 -5.73 2.65 2.32
N GLU A 274 -6.42 2.88 3.44
CA GLU A 274 -7.32 4.02 3.64
C GLU A 274 -6.54 5.34 3.61
N ILE A 275 -5.43 5.41 4.33
CA ILE A 275 -4.53 6.58 4.36
C ILE A 275 -3.97 6.89 2.96
N ILE A 276 -3.56 5.87 2.20
CA ILE A 276 -3.08 6.02 0.81
C ILE A 276 -4.19 6.55 -0.10
N SER A 277 -5.44 6.24 0.21
CA SER A 277 -6.61 6.57 -0.62
C SER A 277 -7.18 7.97 -0.34
N SER A 278 -6.87 8.53 0.84
CA SER A 278 -7.27 9.88 1.25
C SER A 278 -6.44 10.95 0.54
#